data_25d324923bed3255a7975061bdaaafd9
#
_entry.id   25d324923bed3255a7975061bdaaafd9
#
_cell.length_a   1.000
_cell.length_b   1.000
_cell.length_c   1.000
_cell.angle_alpha   90.00
_cell.angle_beta   90.00
_cell.angle_gamma   90.00
#
_symmetry.space_group_name_H-M   'P 1'
#
loop_
_entity.id
_entity.type
_entity.pdbx_description
1 polymer ?
#
loop_
_entity_poly.entity_id
_entity_poly.type
_entity_poly.pdbx_seq_one_letter_code
_entity_poly.pdbx_strand_id
1 'polypeptide(L)'
;YIYYSINYSNKFFDSDINKKIKISIDFEPPSIKSVKTDSYLYLGGIGYVTYETSSDTYSSYVDTGLDNKFYPITRINKDSISNLVYFTCGNKPCKNGKIKIIAEDLSGNSLVLFKKVKTLRNKKWKTSDIVIDLDFVRNKYNEIFNTNIETVSVDNFLELNLELRKKNNLEISSQTKKITKEPITLGKFFQLRNSKVFSRFSDKRNYFFDDMESSLM
;
A
#
# COMPACT_ATOMS: atom_id res chain seq x y z
N TYR A 1 -9.29 -25.69 -29.71
CA TYR A 1 -8.93 -26.95 -29.04
C TYR A 1 -7.68 -27.53 -29.71
N ILE A 2 -6.67 -27.89 -28.93
CA ILE A 2 -5.50 -28.64 -29.39
C ILE A 2 -5.65 -30.06 -28.88
N TYR A 3 -5.58 -31.03 -29.78
CA TYR A 3 -5.60 -32.45 -29.41
C TYR A 3 -4.17 -32.97 -29.43
N TYR A 4 -3.74 -33.52 -28.34
CA TYR A 4 -2.45 -34.20 -28.22
C TYR A 4 -2.69 -35.71 -28.11
N SER A 5 -2.10 -36.51 -29.01
CA SER A 5 -2.13 -37.96 -28.90
C SER A 5 -0.74 -38.47 -28.59
N ILE A 6 -0.57 -39.22 -27.52
CA ILE A 6 0.66 -39.92 -27.19
C ILE A 6 0.42 -41.39 -27.50
N ASN A 7 1.16 -41.91 -28.48
CA ASN A 7 1.18 -43.33 -28.80
C ASN A 7 2.42 -43.92 -28.11
N TYR A 8 2.22 -44.81 -27.16
CA TYR A 8 3.30 -45.56 -26.52
C TYR A 8 3.15 -47.03 -26.86
N SER A 9 4.10 -47.60 -27.61
CA SER A 9 4.17 -49.03 -27.87
C SER A 9 5.22 -49.65 -26.96
N ASN A 10 4.84 -50.64 -26.14
CA ASN A 10 5.79 -51.43 -25.35
C ASN A 10 6.00 -52.75 -26.03
N LYS A 11 7.26 -53.05 -26.40
CA LYS A 11 7.66 -54.31 -27.08
C LYS A 11 7.45 -55.55 -26.21
N PHE A 12 7.20 -55.42 -24.91
CA PHE A 12 6.98 -56.55 -23.98
C PHE A 12 5.51 -56.84 -23.65
N PHE A 13 4.64 -55.88 -23.88
CA PHE A 13 3.17 -56.05 -23.70
C PHE A 13 2.49 -55.44 -24.93
N ASP A 14 1.83 -56.25 -25.70
CA ASP A 14 1.10 -55.86 -26.92
C ASP A 14 -0.11 -54.96 -26.61
N SER A 15 0.13 -53.83 -25.96
CA SER A 15 -0.90 -52.84 -25.57
C SER A 15 -0.48 -51.43 -26.01
N ASP A 16 -1.19 -50.94 -27.02
CA ASP A 16 -1.11 -49.54 -27.42
C ASP A 16 -1.97 -48.67 -26.46
N ILE A 17 -1.29 -47.81 -25.70
CA ILE A 17 -2.00 -46.80 -24.87
C ILE A 17 -2.19 -45.53 -25.69
N ASN A 18 -3.42 -45.31 -26.13
CA ASN A 18 -3.83 -44.08 -26.81
C ASN A 18 -4.50 -43.13 -25.81
N LYS A 19 -3.80 -42.08 -25.38
CA LYS A 19 -4.35 -41.06 -24.48
C LYS A 19 -4.60 -39.78 -25.26
N LYS A 20 -5.86 -39.36 -25.38
CA LYS A 20 -6.24 -38.06 -25.96
C LYS A 20 -6.40 -37.04 -24.85
N ILE A 21 -5.68 -35.95 -24.90
CA ILE A 21 -5.79 -34.83 -23.96
C ILE A 21 -6.44 -33.68 -24.74
N LYS A 22 -7.55 -33.19 -24.24
CA LYS A 22 -8.22 -31.98 -24.78
C LYS A 22 -7.70 -30.79 -24.01
N ILE A 23 -7.00 -29.87 -24.66
CA ILE A 23 -6.53 -28.61 -24.11
C ILE A 23 -7.49 -27.52 -24.60
N SER A 24 -8.10 -26.78 -23.67
CA SER A 24 -8.87 -25.58 -23.97
C SER A 24 -7.95 -24.38 -23.76
N ILE A 25 -7.84 -23.54 -24.78
CA ILE A 25 -7.07 -22.30 -24.70
C ILE A 25 -8.08 -21.16 -24.59
N ASP A 26 -7.93 -20.33 -23.57
CA ASP A 26 -8.73 -19.15 -23.36
C ASP A 26 -7.94 -17.89 -23.77
N PHE A 27 -8.52 -17.06 -24.58
CA PHE A 27 -7.94 -15.80 -25.10
C PHE A 27 -8.78 -14.59 -24.68
N GLU A 28 -9.90 -14.78 -23.97
CA GLU A 28 -10.79 -13.71 -23.60
C GLU A 28 -10.43 -13.17 -22.20
N PRO A 29 -10.07 -11.89 -22.08
CA PRO A 29 -9.77 -11.33 -20.76
C PRO A 29 -11.05 -11.17 -19.93
N PRO A 30 -10.92 -11.19 -18.60
CA PRO A 30 -12.04 -10.96 -17.71
C PRO A 30 -12.63 -9.57 -17.90
N SER A 31 -13.94 -9.42 -17.65
CA SER A 31 -14.61 -8.12 -17.79
C SER A 31 -14.57 -7.32 -16.47
N ILE A 32 -14.53 -5.98 -16.61
CA ILE A 32 -14.67 -5.04 -15.46
C ILE A 32 -15.88 -4.14 -15.75
N LYS A 33 -16.86 -4.14 -14.83
CA LYS A 33 -18.12 -3.40 -14.95
C LYS A 33 -18.45 -2.62 -13.68
N SER A 34 -19.50 -1.79 -13.73
CA SER A 34 -20.09 -1.10 -12.57
C SER A 34 -19.09 -0.29 -11.73
N VAL A 35 -18.10 0.33 -12.38
CA VAL A 35 -17.00 1.02 -11.67
C VAL A 35 -17.48 2.33 -11.07
N LYS A 36 -17.40 2.45 -9.73
CA LYS A 36 -17.67 3.66 -8.97
C LYS A 36 -16.43 4.02 -8.13
N THR A 37 -16.01 5.28 -8.18
CA THR A 37 -14.87 5.79 -7.39
C THR A 37 -15.05 7.26 -7.12
N ASP A 38 -14.36 7.77 -6.11
CA ASP A 38 -14.27 9.20 -5.88
C ASP A 38 -13.54 9.91 -7.02
N SER A 39 -14.04 11.09 -7.39
CA SER A 39 -13.43 11.90 -8.45
C SER A 39 -12.16 12.60 -7.98
N TYR A 40 -11.96 12.73 -6.68
CA TYR A 40 -10.82 13.39 -6.07
C TYR A 40 -10.36 12.69 -4.81
N LEU A 41 -9.08 12.88 -4.48
CA LEU A 41 -8.42 12.35 -3.30
C LEU A 41 -7.53 13.45 -2.70
N TYR A 42 -7.57 13.64 -1.39
CA TYR A 42 -6.58 14.48 -0.72
C TYR A 42 -5.25 13.76 -0.59
N LEU A 43 -4.14 14.49 -0.73
CA LEU A 43 -2.80 13.96 -0.43
C LEU A 43 -2.80 13.43 1.01
N GLY A 44 -2.32 12.18 1.18
CA GLY A 44 -2.37 11.46 2.45
C GLY A 44 -3.75 10.91 2.84
N GLY A 45 -4.76 11.12 2.00
CA GLY A 45 -6.08 10.55 2.20
C GLY A 45 -6.21 9.15 1.60
N ILE A 46 -7.35 8.53 1.91
CA ILE A 46 -7.75 7.23 1.38
C ILE A 46 -8.94 7.45 0.45
N GLY A 47 -8.86 6.87 -0.74
CA GLY A 47 -9.97 6.74 -1.68
C GLY A 47 -10.49 5.30 -1.69
N TYR A 48 -11.63 5.12 -2.32
CA TYR A 48 -12.17 3.80 -2.56
C TYR A 48 -12.61 3.66 -4.02
N VAL A 49 -12.66 2.44 -4.48
CA VAL A 49 -13.27 2.07 -5.75
C VAL A 49 -14.04 0.77 -5.59
N THR A 50 -15.26 0.75 -6.12
CA THR A 50 -16.04 -0.48 -6.26
C THR A 50 -16.18 -0.82 -7.72
N TYR A 51 -16.11 -2.10 -8.03
CA TYR A 51 -16.29 -2.62 -9.39
C TYR A 51 -16.70 -4.08 -9.35
N GLU A 52 -17.24 -4.55 -10.44
CA GLU A 52 -17.60 -5.95 -10.64
C GLU A 52 -16.69 -6.55 -11.70
N THR A 53 -16.25 -7.78 -11.48
CA THR A 53 -15.52 -8.57 -12.47
C THR A 53 -16.31 -9.82 -12.82
N SER A 54 -16.04 -10.38 -13.98
CA SER A 54 -16.60 -11.68 -14.39
C SER A 54 -16.11 -12.81 -13.46
N SER A 55 -16.84 -13.89 -13.41
CA SER A 55 -16.61 -15.02 -12.50
C SER A 55 -15.31 -15.80 -12.77
N ASP A 56 -14.74 -15.66 -13.97
CA ASP A 56 -13.46 -16.25 -14.41
C ASP A 56 -12.25 -15.47 -13.90
N THR A 57 -12.44 -14.32 -13.26
CA THR A 57 -11.35 -13.51 -12.70
C THR A 57 -10.64 -14.25 -11.59
N TYR A 58 -9.35 -14.51 -11.79
CA TYR A 58 -8.46 -15.08 -10.78
C TYR A 58 -7.92 -14.04 -9.81
N SER A 59 -7.51 -12.88 -10.33
CA SER A 59 -6.92 -11.79 -9.55
C SER A 59 -7.41 -10.45 -10.03
N SER A 60 -7.65 -9.52 -9.12
CA SER A 60 -7.85 -8.11 -9.47
C SER A 60 -7.21 -7.19 -8.44
N TYR A 61 -6.80 -5.99 -8.88
CA TYR A 61 -6.18 -5.00 -8.00
C TYR A 61 -6.24 -3.59 -8.59
N VAL A 62 -6.00 -2.61 -7.74
CA VAL A 62 -5.83 -1.20 -8.14
C VAL A 62 -4.36 -0.83 -8.06
N ASP A 63 -3.84 -0.22 -9.13
CA ASP A 63 -2.48 0.34 -9.21
C ASP A 63 -2.57 1.86 -9.34
N THR A 64 -1.93 2.58 -8.43
CA THR A 64 -1.85 4.05 -8.44
C THR A 64 -0.67 4.59 -9.26
N GLY A 65 0.16 3.68 -9.79
CA GLY A 65 1.37 4.00 -10.52
C GLY A 65 2.54 4.46 -9.64
N LEU A 66 2.49 4.18 -8.34
CA LEU A 66 3.49 4.50 -7.32
C LEU A 66 4.05 3.24 -6.67
N ASP A 67 4.19 2.17 -7.43
CA ASP A 67 4.70 0.86 -7.04
C ASP A 67 3.87 0.14 -5.95
N ASN A 68 2.63 0.61 -5.71
CA ASN A 68 1.72 0.01 -4.76
C ASN A 68 0.52 -0.61 -5.48
N LYS A 69 0.27 -1.89 -5.20
CA LYS A 69 -0.93 -2.63 -5.59
C LYS A 69 -1.87 -2.75 -4.40
N PHE A 70 -3.13 -2.42 -4.61
CA PHE A 70 -4.17 -2.48 -3.59
C PHE A 70 -5.18 -3.56 -3.98
N TYR A 71 -5.28 -4.60 -3.16
CA TYR A 71 -6.13 -5.74 -3.43
C TYR A 71 -7.53 -5.54 -2.85
N PRO A 72 -8.56 -6.09 -3.50
CA PRO A 72 -9.94 -5.91 -3.07
C PRO A 72 -10.31 -6.77 -1.87
N ILE A 73 -11.33 -6.30 -1.16
CA ILE A 73 -12.22 -7.12 -0.38
C ILE A 73 -13.31 -7.61 -1.34
N THR A 74 -13.41 -8.90 -1.55
CA THR A 74 -14.29 -9.49 -2.58
C THR A 74 -15.52 -10.13 -1.98
N ARG A 75 -16.63 -10.04 -2.71
CA ARG A 75 -17.84 -10.83 -2.46
C ARG A 75 -18.20 -11.56 -3.75
N ILE A 76 -18.19 -12.89 -3.69
CA ILE A 76 -18.49 -13.74 -4.83
C ILE A 76 -20.01 -13.87 -4.95
N ASN A 77 -20.56 -13.54 -6.11
CA ASN A 77 -21.94 -13.76 -6.51
C ASN A 77 -21.97 -14.88 -7.56
N LYS A 78 -23.17 -15.31 -7.98
CA LYS A 78 -23.33 -16.41 -8.92
C LYS A 78 -22.61 -16.19 -10.26
N ASP A 79 -22.70 -14.98 -10.82
CA ASP A 79 -22.22 -14.67 -12.18
C ASP A 79 -21.16 -13.53 -12.20
N SER A 80 -20.79 -13.01 -11.03
CA SER A 80 -19.83 -11.91 -10.92
C SER A 80 -19.15 -11.87 -9.56
N ILE A 81 -18.04 -11.15 -9.50
CA ILE A 81 -17.32 -10.88 -8.26
C ILE A 81 -17.39 -9.38 -7.99
N SER A 82 -18.04 -9.02 -6.87
CA SER A 82 -18.08 -7.63 -6.41
C SER A 82 -16.83 -7.32 -5.61
N ASN A 83 -16.15 -6.23 -5.97
CA ASN A 83 -14.87 -5.82 -5.42
C ASN A 83 -14.98 -4.45 -4.76
N LEU A 84 -14.39 -4.30 -3.57
CA LEU A 84 -14.18 -3.03 -2.89
C LEU A 84 -12.69 -2.88 -2.60
N VAL A 85 -12.07 -1.84 -3.14
CA VAL A 85 -10.65 -1.54 -2.91
C VAL A 85 -10.53 -0.19 -2.23
N TYR A 86 -9.79 -0.14 -1.13
CA TYR A 86 -9.29 1.10 -0.56
C TYR A 86 -7.89 1.35 -1.09
N PHE A 87 -7.60 2.57 -1.55
CA PHE A 87 -6.28 2.92 -2.10
C PHE A 87 -5.82 4.28 -1.61
N THR A 88 -4.53 4.53 -1.69
CA THR A 88 -3.93 5.84 -1.41
C THR A 88 -2.81 6.14 -2.40
N CYS A 89 -2.58 7.42 -2.67
CA CYS A 89 -1.40 7.89 -3.40
C CYS A 89 -0.36 8.52 -2.45
N GLY A 90 -0.55 8.37 -1.13
CA GLY A 90 0.37 8.90 -0.12
C GLY A 90 0.51 10.43 -0.20
N ASN A 91 1.73 10.91 -0.07
CA ASN A 91 2.06 12.35 -0.12
C ASN A 91 2.36 12.88 -1.53
N LYS A 92 2.19 12.05 -2.56
CA LYS A 92 2.35 12.41 -3.97
C LYS A 92 1.03 12.28 -4.71
N PRO A 93 0.81 13.00 -5.81
CA PRO A 93 -0.33 12.74 -6.69
C PRO A 93 -0.27 11.32 -7.27
N CYS A 94 -1.44 10.72 -7.52
CA CYS A 94 -1.50 9.51 -8.32
C CYS A 94 -0.86 9.75 -9.69
N LYS A 95 -0.16 8.78 -10.22
CA LYS A 95 0.59 8.92 -11.48
C LYS A 95 -0.34 9.36 -12.62
N ASN A 96 0.00 10.46 -13.26
CA ASN A 96 -0.81 11.05 -14.34
C ASN A 96 -2.27 11.38 -13.95
N GLY A 97 -2.56 11.56 -12.65
CA GLY A 97 -3.92 11.81 -12.16
C GLY A 97 -4.90 10.67 -12.43
N LYS A 98 -4.42 9.44 -12.49
CA LYS A 98 -5.23 8.25 -12.79
C LYS A 98 -4.85 7.09 -11.89
N ILE A 99 -5.83 6.19 -11.70
CA ILE A 99 -5.61 4.85 -11.18
C ILE A 99 -5.91 3.84 -12.29
N LYS A 100 -5.28 2.67 -12.21
CA LYS A 100 -5.56 1.51 -13.05
C LYS A 100 -6.31 0.48 -12.23
N ILE A 101 -7.37 -0.07 -12.76
CA ILE A 101 -8.06 -1.24 -12.24
C ILE A 101 -7.68 -2.38 -13.17
N ILE A 102 -7.11 -3.42 -12.64
CA ILE A 102 -6.60 -4.56 -13.40
C ILE A 102 -7.33 -5.80 -12.94
N ALA A 103 -7.79 -6.60 -13.90
CA ALA A 103 -8.34 -7.94 -13.66
C ALA A 103 -7.61 -8.94 -14.55
N GLU A 104 -7.26 -10.09 -13.99
CA GLU A 104 -6.49 -11.15 -14.64
C GLU A 104 -7.19 -12.49 -14.42
N ASP A 105 -7.22 -13.36 -15.44
CA ASP A 105 -7.71 -14.74 -15.35
C ASP A 105 -6.58 -15.75 -15.08
N LEU A 106 -6.94 -17.03 -14.98
CA LEU A 106 -5.95 -18.10 -14.81
C LEU A 106 -5.12 -18.39 -16.08
N SER A 107 -5.62 -17.98 -17.25
CA SER A 107 -4.95 -18.16 -18.53
C SER A 107 -3.90 -17.08 -18.81
N GLY A 108 -3.85 -16.04 -17.97
CA GLY A 108 -2.93 -14.91 -18.10
C GLY A 108 -3.49 -13.76 -18.94
N ASN A 109 -4.76 -13.82 -19.38
CA ASN A 109 -5.37 -12.69 -20.04
C ASN A 109 -5.70 -11.61 -19.01
N SER A 110 -5.56 -10.34 -19.39
CA SER A 110 -5.78 -9.22 -18.48
C SER A 110 -6.55 -8.09 -19.15
N LEU A 111 -7.42 -7.43 -18.37
CA LEU A 111 -8.06 -6.18 -18.72
C LEU A 111 -7.58 -5.06 -17.80
N VAL A 112 -7.22 -3.93 -18.39
CA VAL A 112 -6.80 -2.71 -17.67
C VAL A 112 -7.76 -1.58 -17.95
N LEU A 113 -8.39 -1.06 -16.90
CA LEU A 113 -9.30 0.09 -16.97
C LEU A 113 -8.72 1.28 -16.21
N PHE A 114 -8.72 2.46 -16.85
CA PHE A 114 -8.22 3.69 -16.25
C PHE A 114 -9.38 4.54 -15.71
N LYS A 115 -9.21 5.07 -14.49
CA LYS A 115 -10.10 6.08 -13.91
C LYS A 115 -9.32 7.32 -13.50
N LYS A 116 -9.84 8.50 -13.84
CA LYS A 116 -9.26 9.77 -13.40
C LYS A 116 -9.57 10.00 -11.92
N VAL A 117 -8.54 10.37 -11.16
CA VAL A 117 -8.63 10.75 -9.75
C VAL A 117 -7.81 12.00 -9.55
N LYS A 118 -8.48 13.13 -9.34
CA LYS A 118 -7.81 14.41 -9.07
C LYS A 118 -7.25 14.41 -7.66
N THR A 119 -5.96 14.62 -7.52
CA THR A 119 -5.34 14.75 -6.21
C THR A 119 -5.34 16.20 -5.76
N LEU A 120 -5.90 16.46 -4.59
CA LEU A 120 -5.99 17.77 -3.97
C LEU A 120 -4.97 17.90 -2.85
N ARG A 121 -4.32 19.07 -2.77
CA ARG A 121 -3.43 19.40 -1.66
C ARG A 121 -4.24 19.93 -0.48
N ASN A 122 -3.99 19.43 0.72
CA ASN A 122 -4.58 20.02 1.91
C ASN A 122 -3.92 21.39 2.19
N LYS A 123 -4.69 22.47 2.11
CA LYS A 123 -4.21 23.84 2.37
C LYS A 123 -3.81 24.10 3.83
N LYS A 124 -4.14 23.19 4.75
CA LYS A 124 -3.90 23.34 6.18
C LYS A 124 -2.63 22.66 6.69
N TRP A 125 -1.76 22.20 5.81
CA TRP A 125 -0.46 21.65 6.24
C TRP A 125 0.39 22.78 6.83
N LYS A 126 0.85 22.54 8.06
CA LYS A 126 1.65 23.50 8.81
C LYS A 126 3.13 23.14 8.71
N THR A 127 3.95 24.19 8.81
CA THR A 127 5.36 24.05 9.16
C THR A 127 5.51 24.47 10.61
N SER A 128 6.23 23.72 11.41
CA SER A 128 6.53 24.04 12.80
C SER A 128 8.03 23.92 13.05
N ASP A 129 8.53 24.86 13.82
CA ASP A 129 9.92 24.88 14.25
C ASP A 129 10.01 24.23 15.62
N ILE A 130 11.00 23.37 15.79
CA ILE A 130 11.23 22.59 17.01
C ILE A 130 12.68 22.82 17.40
N VAL A 131 12.88 23.40 18.59
CA VAL A 131 14.20 23.47 19.20
C VAL A 131 14.51 22.11 19.82
N ILE A 132 15.69 21.60 19.56
CA ILE A 132 16.14 20.30 20.05
C ILE A 132 16.51 20.44 21.52
N ASP A 133 15.86 19.66 22.37
CA ASP A 133 16.23 19.46 23.76
C ASP A 133 17.45 18.53 23.82
N LEU A 134 18.60 19.08 24.14
CA LEU A 134 19.87 18.35 24.16
C LEU A 134 19.91 17.29 25.29
N ASP A 135 19.32 17.58 26.43
CA ASP A 135 19.25 16.63 27.53
C ASP A 135 18.39 15.42 27.18
N PHE A 136 17.26 15.68 26.51
CA PHE A 136 16.42 14.59 25.99
C PHE A 136 17.18 13.73 24.98
N VAL A 137 17.89 14.36 24.03
CA VAL A 137 18.68 13.63 23.02
C VAL A 137 19.77 12.80 23.68
N ARG A 138 20.53 13.38 24.61
CA ARG A 138 21.60 12.70 25.36
C ARG A 138 21.07 11.45 26.06
N ASN A 139 20.01 11.61 26.84
CA ASN A 139 19.43 10.51 27.62
C ASN A 139 18.92 9.41 26.69
N LYS A 140 18.25 9.76 25.60
CA LYS A 140 17.74 8.79 24.61
C LYS A 140 18.83 8.12 23.80
N TYR A 141 19.87 8.84 23.44
CA TYR A 141 21.03 8.30 22.74
C TYR A 141 21.73 7.26 23.61
N ASN A 142 22.02 7.60 24.87
CA ASN A 142 22.65 6.70 25.83
C ASN A 142 21.81 5.45 26.10
N GLU A 143 20.48 5.60 26.23
CA GLU A 143 19.56 4.47 26.40
C GLU A 143 19.58 3.51 25.18
N ILE A 144 19.53 4.04 23.96
CA ILE A 144 19.36 3.22 22.75
C ILE A 144 20.67 2.58 22.31
N PHE A 145 21.79 3.31 22.42
CA PHE A 145 23.09 2.83 21.96
C PHE A 145 23.94 2.22 23.10
N ASN A 146 23.39 2.18 24.32
CA ASN A 146 24.07 1.66 25.52
C ASN A 146 25.44 2.33 25.73
N THR A 147 25.46 3.64 25.64
CA THR A 147 26.64 4.50 25.77
C THR A 147 26.47 5.44 26.96
N ASN A 148 27.50 6.23 27.25
CA ASN A 148 27.46 7.26 28.31
C ASN A 148 28.15 8.53 27.82
N ILE A 149 27.62 9.11 26.72
CA ILE A 149 28.12 10.39 26.22
C ILE A 149 27.62 11.54 27.10
N GLU A 150 28.47 12.51 27.38
CA GLU A 150 28.13 13.68 28.19
C GLU A 150 27.62 14.83 27.32
N THR A 151 28.19 14.99 26.12
CA THR A 151 27.85 16.03 25.15
C THR A 151 27.19 15.43 23.93
N VAL A 152 26.26 16.18 23.32
CA VAL A 152 25.49 15.76 22.16
C VAL A 152 25.82 16.65 20.98
N SER A 153 26.05 16.03 19.84
CA SER A 153 26.25 16.70 18.56
C SER A 153 25.00 16.57 17.65
N VAL A 154 24.98 17.31 16.56
CA VAL A 154 23.97 17.16 15.51
C VAL A 154 23.97 15.73 14.94
N ASP A 155 25.16 15.14 14.80
CA ASP A 155 25.28 13.76 14.25
C ASP A 155 24.65 12.74 15.20
N ASN A 156 24.80 12.88 16.52
CA ASN A 156 24.13 12.02 17.48
C ASN A 156 22.60 12.11 17.37
N PHE A 157 22.06 13.32 17.16
CA PHE A 157 20.63 13.50 16.93
C PHE A 157 20.16 12.84 15.63
N LEU A 158 20.91 13.00 14.55
CA LEU A 158 20.59 12.41 13.25
C LEU A 158 20.60 10.89 13.32
N GLU A 159 21.62 10.30 13.95
CA GLU A 159 21.73 8.86 14.14
C GLU A 159 20.59 8.31 14.99
N LEU A 160 20.30 8.94 16.13
CA LEU A 160 19.17 8.59 16.99
C LEU A 160 17.84 8.64 16.26
N ASN A 161 17.60 9.73 15.52
CA ASN A 161 16.36 9.90 14.76
C ASN A 161 16.22 8.83 13.64
N LEU A 162 17.32 8.47 12.99
CA LEU A 162 17.34 7.43 11.96
C LEU A 162 16.99 6.06 12.56
N GLU A 163 17.62 5.69 13.67
CA GLU A 163 17.40 4.40 14.33
C GLU A 163 15.97 4.28 14.91
N LEU A 164 15.46 5.33 15.55
CA LEU A 164 14.07 5.37 16.00
C LEU A 164 13.07 5.24 14.87
N ARG A 165 13.30 5.92 13.75
CA ARG A 165 12.44 5.80 12.56
C ARG A 165 12.47 4.40 11.97
N LYS A 166 13.65 3.78 11.88
CA LYS A 166 13.81 2.40 11.40
C LYS A 166 13.02 1.43 12.28
N LYS A 167 13.19 1.51 13.59
CA LYS A 167 12.46 0.69 14.57
C LYS A 167 10.94 0.87 14.44
N ASN A 168 10.47 2.12 14.43
CA ASN A 168 9.04 2.43 14.29
C ASN A 168 8.47 1.94 12.96
N ASN A 169 9.20 2.08 11.86
CA ASN A 169 8.75 1.60 10.54
C ASN A 169 8.63 0.08 10.50
N LEU A 170 9.56 -0.64 11.14
CA LEU A 170 9.48 -2.10 11.26
C LEU A 170 8.25 -2.51 12.07
N GLU A 171 8.00 -1.86 13.21
CA GLU A 171 6.84 -2.14 14.05
C GLU A 171 5.53 -1.86 13.30
N ILE A 172 5.39 -0.67 12.69
CA ILE A 172 4.22 -0.31 11.88
C ILE A 172 4.02 -1.32 10.75
N SER A 173 5.09 -1.70 10.03
CA SER A 173 5.02 -2.67 8.95
C SER A 173 4.57 -4.04 9.44
N SER A 174 4.98 -4.47 10.62
CA SER A 174 4.58 -5.74 11.21
C SER A 174 3.07 -5.77 11.53
N GLN A 175 2.55 -4.68 12.09
CA GLN A 175 1.14 -4.55 12.44
C GLN A 175 0.24 -4.39 11.20
N THR A 176 0.69 -3.65 10.18
CA THR A 176 -0.09 -3.41 8.96
C THR A 176 -0.14 -4.60 8.02
N LYS A 177 0.65 -5.65 8.23
CA LYS A 177 0.53 -6.93 7.49
C LYS A 177 -0.75 -7.70 7.82
N LYS A 178 -1.38 -7.41 8.95
CA LYS A 178 -2.64 -8.05 9.34
C LYS A 178 -3.78 -7.42 8.53
N ILE A 179 -4.31 -8.16 7.56
CA ILE A 179 -5.42 -7.71 6.72
C ILE A 179 -6.72 -8.30 7.27
N THR A 180 -7.73 -7.44 7.45
CA THR A 180 -9.09 -7.90 7.76
C THR A 180 -9.78 -8.34 6.47
N LYS A 181 -10.44 -9.51 6.51
CA LYS A 181 -11.16 -10.06 5.34
C LYS A 181 -12.50 -9.35 5.08
N GLU A 182 -13.01 -8.64 6.07
CA GLU A 182 -14.29 -7.94 5.97
C GLU A 182 -14.08 -6.42 5.99
N PRO A 183 -14.90 -5.66 5.24
CA PRO A 183 -14.83 -4.20 5.28
C PRO A 183 -15.19 -3.71 6.68
N ILE A 184 -14.28 -2.96 7.29
CA ILE A 184 -14.60 -2.27 8.54
C ILE A 184 -15.49 -1.10 8.18
N THR A 185 -16.77 -1.20 8.50
CA THR A 185 -17.69 -0.06 8.43
C THR A 185 -17.37 0.88 9.58
N LEU A 186 -16.51 1.82 9.31
CA LEU A 186 -16.18 2.85 10.28
C LEU A 186 -17.27 3.92 10.23
N GLY A 187 -17.95 4.13 11.36
CA GLY A 187 -18.74 5.34 11.57
C GLY A 187 -17.86 6.60 11.55
N LYS A 188 -18.29 7.69 12.12
CA LYS A 188 -17.47 8.90 12.24
C LYS A 188 -16.23 8.60 13.08
N PHE A 189 -15.05 8.99 12.60
CA PHE A 189 -13.85 9.05 13.42
C PHE A 189 -13.99 10.16 14.46
N PHE A 190 -13.90 9.80 15.70
CA PHE A 190 -13.88 10.76 16.80
C PHE A 190 -12.44 10.91 17.31
N GLN A 191 -12.05 12.16 17.54
CA GLN A 191 -10.84 12.43 18.28
C GLN A 191 -10.99 11.91 19.71
N LEU A 192 -9.91 11.35 20.28
CA LEU A 192 -9.90 10.96 21.69
C LEU A 192 -10.31 12.16 22.58
N ARG A 193 -11.17 11.90 23.56
CA ARG A 193 -11.57 12.94 24.52
C ARG A 193 -10.34 13.51 25.23
N ASN A 194 -10.33 14.80 25.48
CA ASN A 194 -9.23 15.51 26.15
C ASN A 194 -7.87 15.41 25.45
N SER A 195 -7.86 15.12 24.13
CA SER A 195 -6.65 15.06 23.33
C SER A 195 -6.48 16.29 22.45
N LYS A 196 -5.22 16.66 22.19
CA LYS A 196 -4.83 17.74 21.26
C LYS A 196 -4.07 17.16 20.09
N VAL A 197 -4.42 17.59 18.86
CA VAL A 197 -3.65 17.21 17.67
C VAL A 197 -2.44 18.14 17.54
N PHE A 198 -1.26 17.62 17.84
CA PHE A 198 0.00 18.36 17.74
C PHE A 198 0.56 18.33 16.30
N SER A 199 0.25 17.29 15.53
CA SER A 199 0.77 17.08 14.18
C SER A 199 -0.26 16.36 13.34
N ARG A 200 -0.30 16.71 12.07
CA ARG A 200 -1.13 16.05 11.06
C ARG A 200 -0.24 15.33 10.05
N PHE A 201 -0.85 14.51 9.21
CA PHE A 201 -0.15 13.86 8.11
C PHE A 201 0.56 14.91 7.23
N SER A 202 1.82 14.69 6.95
CA SER A 202 2.68 15.56 6.12
C SER A 202 2.92 16.98 6.64
N ASP A 203 2.64 17.29 7.89
CA ASP A 203 3.14 18.52 8.51
C ASP A 203 4.66 18.54 8.47
N LYS A 204 5.23 19.66 8.07
CA LYS A 204 6.68 19.87 8.02
C LYS A 204 7.20 20.29 9.37
N ARG A 205 8.37 19.81 9.76
CA ARG A 205 9.07 20.20 10.96
C ARG A 205 10.48 20.60 10.60
N ASN A 206 10.86 21.80 11.03
CA ASN A 206 12.24 22.25 11.03
C ASN A 206 12.81 22.00 12.42
N TYR A 207 13.98 21.43 12.49
CA TYR A 207 14.67 21.17 13.75
C TYR A 207 15.83 22.15 13.87
N PHE A 208 15.91 22.83 15.01
CA PHE A 208 16.96 23.77 15.34
C PHE A 208 17.77 23.22 16.50
N PHE A 209 19.06 23.22 16.32
CA PHE A 209 20.02 22.90 17.37
C PHE A 209 20.43 24.22 18.03
N ASP A 210 20.23 24.34 19.32
CA ASP A 210 20.60 25.53 20.06
C ASP A 210 22.11 25.43 20.36
N ASP A 211 22.92 26.11 19.54
CA ASP A 211 24.35 26.23 19.80
C ASP A 211 24.55 27.16 20.99
N MET A 212 24.66 26.62 22.19
CA MET A 212 24.96 27.37 23.40
C MET A 212 26.36 28.01 23.37
N GLU A 213 27.18 27.82 22.35
CA GLU A 213 28.50 28.45 22.20
C GLU A 213 28.46 29.94 21.75
N SER A 214 27.32 30.45 21.29
CA SER A 214 27.21 31.87 20.91
C SER A 214 26.90 32.84 22.02
N SER A 215 26.73 32.39 23.28
CA SER A 215 26.41 33.24 24.43
C SER A 215 27.57 33.47 25.40
N LEU A 216 28.80 33.12 25.01
CA LEU A 216 30.02 33.37 25.78
C LEU A 216 31.04 34.21 25.02
N MET A 217 30.59 35.22 24.27
CA MET A 217 31.41 36.33 23.83
C MET A 217 30.80 37.66 24.22
#